data_4378fb597b8e6a3da63b24367651aef2
#
_entry.id   4378fb597b8e6a3da63b24367651aef2
#
_cell.length_a   1.000
_cell.length_b   1.000
_cell.length_c   1.000
_cell.angle_alpha   90.00
_cell.angle_beta   90.00
_cell.angle_gamma   90.00
#
_symmetry.space_group_name_H-M   'P 1'
#
loop_
_entity.id
_entity.type
_entity.pdbx_description
1 polymer ?
#
loop_
_entity_poly.entity_id
_entity_poly.type
_entity_poly.pdbx_seq_one_letter_code
_entity_poly.pdbx_strand_id
1 'polypeptide(L)'
;MKRIITVLFARGLLAALATGCKEEYKTYSDAEYVLFADTLATYAVLQDQDYFSVPVSSTVACDYDRTFGVEIIDQGSNAVEGKHYRLLSNTITIKAGSRKADVQVRGLYDNIEDTDSLGFILKLVMPEQLKWDLYHDRTKVVMQKSCPYDINEFTGWCVVTSTFLNSYPGVENKSIQRLIRTEKHPTEENMIILHDWLFSGYDVT
;
A
#
# COMPACT_ATOMS: atom_id res chain seq x y z
N MET A 1 -63.50 -6.93 -8.14
CA MET A 1 -62.52 -7.46 -9.10
C MET A 1 -61.29 -6.54 -9.29
N LYS A 2 -61.45 -5.24 -9.54
CA LYS A 2 -60.29 -4.33 -9.73
C LYS A 2 -59.27 -4.32 -8.58
N ARG A 3 -59.71 -4.33 -7.30
CA ARG A 3 -58.76 -4.32 -6.13
C ARG A 3 -57.95 -5.62 -5.98
N ILE A 4 -58.51 -6.76 -6.38
CA ILE A 4 -57.81 -8.06 -6.31
C ILE A 4 -56.71 -8.12 -7.37
N ILE A 5 -56.97 -7.60 -8.56
CA ILE A 5 -55.99 -7.54 -9.67
C ILE A 5 -54.82 -6.61 -9.28
N THR A 6 -55.08 -5.46 -8.64
CA THR A 6 -54.02 -4.54 -8.21
C THR A 6 -53.10 -5.15 -7.13
N VAL A 7 -53.68 -5.92 -6.18
CA VAL A 7 -52.91 -6.60 -5.14
C VAL A 7 -52.05 -7.75 -5.70
N LEU A 8 -52.60 -8.49 -6.71
CA LEU A 8 -51.81 -9.52 -7.38
C LEU A 8 -50.66 -8.94 -8.22
N PHE A 9 -50.91 -7.82 -8.91
CA PHE A 9 -49.86 -7.11 -9.66
C PHE A 9 -48.77 -6.56 -8.76
N ALA A 10 -49.13 -5.97 -7.61
CA ALA A 10 -48.15 -5.45 -6.63
C ALA A 10 -47.31 -6.58 -6.00
N ARG A 11 -47.90 -7.74 -5.70
CA ARG A 11 -47.16 -8.90 -5.20
C ARG A 11 -46.24 -9.52 -6.26
N GLY A 12 -46.66 -9.56 -7.53
CA GLY A 12 -45.83 -10.02 -8.65
C GLY A 12 -44.63 -9.11 -8.88
N LEU A 13 -44.82 -7.79 -8.79
CA LEU A 13 -43.74 -6.81 -8.93
C LEU A 13 -42.75 -6.91 -7.79
N LEU A 14 -43.22 -7.12 -6.53
CA LEU A 14 -42.36 -7.30 -5.37
C LEU A 14 -41.52 -8.60 -5.46
N ALA A 15 -42.08 -9.68 -6.00
CA ALA A 15 -41.37 -10.93 -6.19
C ALA A 15 -40.29 -10.83 -7.30
N ALA A 16 -40.52 -10.04 -8.34
CA ALA A 16 -39.58 -9.80 -9.41
C ALA A 16 -38.34 -8.97 -8.93
N LEU A 17 -38.51 -8.11 -7.92
CA LEU A 17 -37.43 -7.34 -7.33
C LEU A 17 -36.55 -8.16 -6.36
N ALA A 18 -36.99 -9.34 -5.93
CA ALA A 18 -36.26 -10.23 -5.04
C ALA A 18 -35.30 -11.19 -5.77
N THR A 19 -35.34 -11.25 -7.11
CA THR A 19 -34.35 -11.96 -7.91
C THR A 19 -33.13 -11.05 -8.12
N GLY A 20 -32.48 -10.65 -7.02
CA GLY A 20 -31.18 -10.02 -7.09
C GLY A 20 -30.22 -10.96 -7.82
N CYS A 21 -29.41 -10.44 -8.72
CA CYS A 21 -28.33 -11.16 -9.38
C CYS A 21 -27.53 -11.90 -8.30
N LYS A 22 -27.58 -13.23 -8.30
CA LYS A 22 -26.55 -14.02 -7.63
C LYS A 22 -25.31 -13.84 -8.46
N GLU A 23 -24.41 -12.96 -8.03
CA GLU A 23 -23.05 -12.95 -8.54
C GLU A 23 -22.43 -14.30 -8.18
N GLU A 24 -22.34 -15.19 -9.15
CA GLU A 24 -21.54 -16.39 -9.03
C GLU A 24 -20.08 -15.96 -9.13
N TYR A 25 -19.48 -15.71 -7.97
CA TYR A 25 -18.05 -15.53 -7.91
C TYR A 25 -17.36 -16.82 -8.37
N LYS A 26 -16.70 -16.76 -9.52
CA LYS A 26 -15.85 -17.86 -9.96
C LYS A 26 -14.68 -17.96 -8.98
N THR A 27 -14.76 -18.93 -8.09
CA THR A 27 -13.65 -19.25 -7.18
C THR A 27 -12.58 -19.98 -7.99
N TYR A 28 -11.32 -19.55 -7.83
CA TYR A 28 -10.19 -20.27 -8.40
C TYR A 28 -10.12 -21.70 -7.83
N SER A 29 -10.15 -22.70 -8.70
CA SER A 29 -10.20 -24.12 -8.35
C SER A 29 -9.06 -24.94 -8.98
N ASP A 30 -8.06 -24.27 -9.56
CA ASP A 30 -6.90 -24.91 -10.17
C ASP A 30 -5.79 -25.20 -9.15
N ALA A 31 -4.59 -25.48 -9.67
CA ALA A 31 -3.44 -25.84 -8.87
C ALA A 31 -3.11 -24.82 -7.77
N GLU A 32 -2.63 -25.31 -6.64
CA GLU A 32 -2.14 -24.47 -5.57
C GLU A 32 -0.80 -23.86 -5.99
N TYR A 33 -0.73 -22.52 -5.88
CA TYR A 33 0.50 -21.76 -6.02
C TYR A 33 0.73 -20.89 -4.79
N VAL A 34 2.00 -20.71 -4.43
CA VAL A 34 2.43 -19.82 -3.35
C VAL A 34 3.43 -18.82 -3.92
N LEU A 35 3.21 -17.54 -3.65
CA LEU A 35 3.98 -16.46 -4.25
C LEU A 35 4.01 -15.24 -3.32
N PHE A 36 4.99 -14.36 -3.51
CA PHE A 36 4.91 -13.02 -2.93
C PHE A 36 3.78 -12.23 -3.61
N ALA A 37 3.10 -11.37 -2.86
CA ALA A 37 2.01 -10.55 -3.40
C ALA A 37 2.52 -9.58 -4.48
N ASP A 38 3.76 -9.08 -4.32
CA ASP A 38 4.42 -8.16 -5.23
C ASP A 38 5.81 -8.66 -5.60
N THR A 39 6.27 -8.39 -6.83
CA THR A 39 7.63 -8.72 -7.29
C THR A 39 8.65 -7.65 -6.88
N LEU A 40 8.17 -6.45 -6.57
CA LEU A 40 8.93 -5.32 -6.06
C LEU A 40 8.04 -4.49 -5.13
N ALA A 41 8.51 -4.23 -3.92
CA ALA A 41 7.81 -3.36 -2.99
C ALA A 41 8.78 -2.48 -2.21
N THR A 42 8.38 -1.24 -1.94
CA THR A 42 9.15 -0.29 -1.13
C THR A 42 8.50 -0.15 0.24
N TYR A 43 9.31 -0.23 1.27
CA TYR A 43 8.91 -0.11 2.66
C TYR A 43 9.64 1.03 3.35
N ALA A 44 8.88 1.86 4.05
CA ALA A 44 9.45 2.85 4.95
C ALA A 44 10.03 2.15 6.19
N VAL A 45 11.24 2.53 6.59
CA VAL A 45 11.83 2.14 7.87
C VAL A 45 11.70 3.32 8.81
N LEU A 46 10.85 3.18 9.81
CA LEU A 46 10.60 4.19 10.83
C LEU A 46 11.41 3.86 12.09
N GLN A 47 11.78 4.90 12.85
CA GLN A 47 12.58 4.74 14.07
C GLN A 47 11.89 3.87 15.12
N ASP A 48 10.56 4.03 15.27
CA ASP A 48 9.77 3.35 16.29
C ASP A 48 9.02 2.12 15.77
N GLN A 49 9.34 1.65 14.56
CA GLN A 49 8.69 0.51 13.95
C GLN A 49 9.47 -0.78 14.26
N ASP A 50 8.81 -1.75 14.88
CA ASP A 50 9.43 -3.05 15.19
C ASP A 50 9.74 -3.87 13.93
N TYR A 51 8.84 -3.87 12.95
CA TYR A 51 9.01 -4.58 11.67
C TYR A 51 8.02 -4.07 10.62
N PHE A 52 8.32 -4.34 9.37
CA PHE A 52 7.36 -4.28 8.27
C PHE A 52 7.08 -5.69 7.75
N SER A 53 5.93 -5.86 7.11
CA SER A 53 5.44 -7.16 6.62
C SER A 53 5.52 -7.23 5.11
N VAL A 54 6.16 -8.28 4.59
CA VAL A 54 6.20 -8.59 3.16
C VAL A 54 5.19 -9.71 2.91
N PRO A 55 4.07 -9.42 2.22
CA PRO A 55 2.97 -10.36 2.12
C PRO A 55 3.27 -11.51 1.15
N VAL A 56 2.91 -12.72 1.57
CA VAL A 56 2.90 -13.94 0.78
C VAL A 56 1.47 -14.42 0.65
N SER A 57 1.10 -14.84 -0.55
CA SER A 57 -0.25 -15.29 -0.88
C SER A 57 -0.25 -16.71 -1.44
N SER A 58 -1.33 -17.43 -1.21
CA SER A 58 -1.62 -18.70 -1.86
C SER A 58 -2.92 -18.58 -2.66
N THR A 59 -2.97 -19.22 -3.82
CA THR A 59 -4.17 -19.27 -4.66
C THR A 59 -5.30 -20.06 -4.02
N VAL A 60 -4.99 -21.02 -3.15
CA VAL A 60 -5.95 -21.93 -2.51
C VAL A 60 -5.83 -21.87 -1.00
N ALA A 61 -6.97 -21.91 -0.29
CA ALA A 61 -7.00 -22.14 1.14
C ALA A 61 -7.04 -23.66 1.40
N CYS A 62 -6.16 -24.14 2.29
CA CYS A 62 -6.13 -25.54 2.74
C CYS A 62 -6.68 -25.66 4.15
N ASP A 63 -7.10 -26.83 4.55
CA ASP A 63 -7.61 -27.15 5.88
C ASP A 63 -6.50 -27.49 6.90
N TYR A 64 -5.24 -27.34 6.50
CA TYR A 64 -4.04 -27.57 7.32
C TYR A 64 -3.04 -26.40 7.19
N ASP A 65 -2.15 -26.30 8.18
CA ASP A 65 -1.06 -25.31 8.18
C ASP A 65 0.02 -25.69 7.16
N ARG A 66 0.51 -24.71 6.39
CA ARG A 66 1.58 -24.86 5.41
C ARG A 66 2.75 -23.96 5.77
N THR A 67 3.92 -24.55 5.97
CA THR A 67 5.12 -23.82 6.34
C THR A 67 6.13 -23.84 5.20
N PHE A 68 6.68 -22.70 4.86
CA PHE A 68 7.66 -22.49 3.79
C PHE A 68 8.89 -21.79 4.33
N GLY A 69 10.04 -22.10 3.77
CA GLY A 69 11.29 -21.40 4.07
C GLY A 69 11.36 -20.05 3.36
N VAL A 70 12.16 -19.16 3.92
CA VAL A 70 12.49 -17.85 3.34
C VAL A 70 14.01 -17.71 3.31
N GLU A 71 14.57 -17.43 2.14
CA GLU A 71 15.98 -17.19 1.91
C GLU A 71 16.23 -15.79 1.38
N ILE A 72 17.42 -15.26 1.66
CA ILE A 72 17.92 -14.03 1.07
C ILE A 72 18.82 -14.40 -0.10
N ILE A 73 18.66 -13.70 -1.22
CA ILE A 73 19.53 -13.83 -2.38
C ILE A 73 20.48 -12.63 -2.41
N ASP A 74 21.78 -12.89 -2.28
CA ASP A 74 22.80 -11.83 -2.26
C ASP A 74 22.96 -11.16 -3.62
N GLN A 75 22.82 -11.91 -4.70
CA GLN A 75 22.94 -11.36 -6.05
C GLN A 75 21.80 -10.38 -6.34
N GLY A 76 22.14 -9.11 -6.55
CA GLY A 76 21.20 -8.03 -6.78
C GLY A 76 20.69 -7.35 -5.51
N SER A 77 21.22 -7.75 -4.34
CA SER A 77 21.01 -7.11 -3.04
C SER A 77 22.17 -6.16 -2.74
N ASN A 78 21.87 -4.95 -2.27
CA ASN A 78 22.84 -4.01 -1.73
C ASN A 78 22.62 -3.75 -0.23
N ALA A 79 21.50 -4.20 0.32
CA ALA A 79 21.29 -4.26 1.76
C ALA A 79 21.95 -5.52 2.32
N VAL A 80 22.50 -5.42 3.53
CA VAL A 80 23.21 -6.50 4.23
C VAL A 80 22.44 -6.89 5.48
N GLU A 81 22.13 -8.16 5.62
CA GLU A 81 21.48 -8.69 6.83
C GLU A 81 22.40 -8.51 8.05
N GLY A 82 21.81 -8.16 9.17
CA GLY A 82 22.52 -7.86 10.41
C GLY A 82 23.12 -6.44 10.47
N LYS A 83 23.27 -5.76 9.32
CA LYS A 83 23.68 -4.36 9.26
C LYS A 83 22.49 -3.41 8.97
N HIS A 84 21.73 -3.67 7.93
CA HIS A 84 20.64 -2.78 7.49
C HIS A 84 19.26 -3.30 7.85
N TYR A 85 19.12 -4.61 8.00
CA TYR A 85 17.88 -5.27 8.38
C TYR A 85 18.12 -6.63 9.05
N ARG A 86 17.07 -7.21 9.60
CA ARG A 86 17.02 -8.60 10.10
C ARG A 86 15.70 -9.25 9.72
N LEU A 87 15.74 -10.49 9.25
CA LEU A 87 14.56 -11.33 9.22
C LEU A 87 14.18 -11.75 10.65
N LEU A 88 12.92 -11.62 11.02
CA LEU A 88 12.44 -12.09 12.33
C LEU A 88 12.25 -13.61 12.35
N SER A 89 12.03 -14.21 11.17
CA SER A 89 11.99 -15.67 10.97
C SER A 89 12.44 -16.02 9.56
N ASN A 90 13.12 -17.13 9.40
CA ASN A 90 13.46 -17.71 8.11
C ASN A 90 12.38 -18.66 7.57
N THR A 91 11.21 -18.69 8.19
CA THR A 91 10.05 -19.46 7.76
C THR A 91 8.78 -18.64 7.92
N ILE A 92 7.78 -18.96 7.08
CA ILE A 92 6.42 -18.44 7.19
C ILE A 92 5.44 -19.60 7.28
N THR A 93 4.31 -19.40 7.94
CA THR A 93 3.24 -20.40 8.00
C THR A 93 1.92 -19.77 7.56
N ILE A 94 1.39 -20.28 6.45
CA ILE A 94 0.01 -20.00 6.03
C ILE A 94 -0.90 -20.91 6.84
N LYS A 95 -1.70 -20.33 7.73
CA LYS A 95 -2.59 -21.08 8.62
C LYS A 95 -3.73 -21.76 7.88
N ALA A 96 -4.24 -22.84 8.45
CA ALA A 96 -5.45 -23.51 7.96
C ALA A 96 -6.58 -22.51 7.71
N GLY A 97 -7.25 -22.62 6.57
CA GLY A 97 -8.30 -21.71 6.12
C GLY A 97 -7.80 -20.35 5.59
N SER A 98 -6.51 -20.01 5.76
CA SER A 98 -5.91 -18.78 5.25
C SER A 98 -5.30 -18.94 3.86
N ARG A 99 -5.22 -17.83 3.14
CA ARG A 99 -4.47 -17.70 1.88
C ARG A 99 -3.31 -16.72 2.00
N LYS A 100 -3.02 -16.22 3.21
CA LYS A 100 -2.02 -15.17 3.43
C LYS A 100 -1.13 -15.50 4.61
N ALA A 101 0.12 -15.11 4.50
CA ALA A 101 1.10 -15.03 5.58
C ALA A 101 2.07 -13.89 5.25
N ASP A 102 2.85 -13.45 6.23
CA ASP A 102 3.79 -12.35 6.07
C ASP A 102 5.20 -12.78 6.46
N VAL A 103 6.18 -12.34 5.67
CA VAL A 103 7.58 -12.32 6.08
C VAL A 103 7.80 -11.03 6.87
N GLN A 104 8.15 -11.15 8.14
CA GLN A 104 8.42 -10.00 8.99
C GLN A 104 9.89 -9.63 8.94
N VAL A 105 10.15 -8.36 8.63
CA VAL A 105 11.49 -7.80 8.48
C VAL A 105 11.62 -6.57 9.37
N ARG A 106 12.64 -6.56 10.22
CA ARG A 106 13.01 -5.40 11.02
C ARG A 106 14.07 -4.60 10.27
N GLY A 107 13.76 -3.37 9.90
CA GLY A 107 14.74 -2.39 9.42
C GLY A 107 15.58 -1.87 10.58
N LEU A 108 16.88 -1.71 10.37
CA LEU A 108 17.80 -1.14 11.37
C LEU A 108 18.01 0.34 11.06
N TYR A 109 17.08 1.16 11.53
CA TYR A 109 16.93 2.58 11.22
C TYR A 109 18.23 3.38 11.31
N ASP A 110 18.99 3.20 12.41
CA ASP A 110 20.23 3.97 12.67
C ASP A 110 21.38 3.62 11.70
N ASN A 111 21.26 2.51 10.98
CA ASN A 111 22.26 2.02 10.04
C ASN A 111 21.90 2.30 8.57
N ILE A 112 20.82 3.05 8.33
CA ILE A 112 20.37 3.46 7.00
C ILE A 112 20.56 4.97 6.89
N GLU A 113 21.28 5.42 5.88
CA GLU A 113 21.42 6.85 5.60
C GLU A 113 20.14 7.40 4.92
N ASP A 114 19.88 8.70 5.10
CA ASP A 114 18.63 9.33 4.62
C ASP A 114 18.50 9.29 3.09
N THR A 115 19.62 9.22 2.38
CA THR A 115 19.67 9.15 0.92
C THR A 115 19.80 7.74 0.37
N ASP A 116 19.93 6.73 1.24
CA ASP A 116 20.12 5.36 0.82
C ASP A 116 18.85 4.76 0.24
N SER A 117 19.02 4.05 -0.87
CA SER A 117 18.01 3.14 -1.41
C SER A 117 18.57 1.72 -1.31
N LEU A 118 18.30 1.09 -0.18
CA LEU A 118 18.78 -0.24 0.16
C LEU A 118 17.76 -1.30 -0.22
N GLY A 119 18.21 -2.30 -0.97
CA GLY A 119 17.32 -3.39 -1.39
C GLY A 119 17.94 -4.75 -1.21
N PHE A 120 17.09 -5.74 -0.96
CA PHE A 120 17.44 -7.15 -0.92
C PHE A 120 16.36 -7.98 -1.59
N ILE A 121 16.71 -9.21 -1.95
CA ILE A 121 15.81 -10.14 -2.62
C ILE A 121 15.47 -11.27 -1.66
N LEU A 122 14.18 -11.43 -1.38
CA LEU A 122 13.63 -12.60 -0.70
C LEU A 122 13.23 -13.67 -1.72
N LYS A 123 13.44 -14.91 -1.33
CA LYS A 123 13.02 -16.10 -2.08
C LYS A 123 12.26 -17.06 -1.18
N LEU A 124 11.16 -17.60 -1.67
CA LEU A 124 10.44 -18.68 -1.01
C LEU A 124 11.11 -20.03 -1.34
N VAL A 125 11.36 -20.81 -0.29
CA VAL A 125 11.82 -22.19 -0.41
C VAL A 125 10.61 -23.09 -0.27
N MET A 126 10.20 -23.67 -1.38
CA MET A 126 8.99 -24.48 -1.48
C MET A 126 9.13 -25.56 -2.55
N PRO A 127 8.29 -26.62 -2.52
CA PRO A 127 8.23 -27.63 -3.59
C PRO A 127 7.94 -26.99 -4.96
N GLU A 128 8.55 -27.55 -6.02
CA GLU A 128 8.47 -27.01 -7.37
C GLU A 128 7.03 -26.89 -7.90
N GLN A 129 6.17 -27.85 -7.53
CA GLN A 129 4.76 -27.86 -7.94
C GLN A 129 3.93 -26.69 -7.38
N LEU A 130 4.43 -25.99 -6.34
CA LEU A 130 3.78 -24.82 -5.76
C LEU A 130 4.28 -23.49 -6.35
N LYS A 131 5.29 -23.54 -7.20
CA LYS A 131 5.80 -22.36 -7.89
C LYS A 131 4.93 -22.03 -9.08
N TRP A 132 4.68 -20.77 -9.25
CA TRP A 132 4.00 -20.25 -10.43
C TRP A 132 5.02 -19.60 -11.36
N ASP A 133 5.25 -20.18 -12.52
CA ASP A 133 6.27 -19.71 -13.48
C ASP A 133 6.10 -18.25 -13.89
N LEU A 134 4.86 -17.74 -13.90
CA LEU A 134 4.57 -16.36 -14.29
C LEU A 134 5.03 -15.34 -13.25
N TYR A 135 4.91 -15.64 -11.93
CA TYR A 135 5.18 -14.66 -10.86
C TYR A 135 6.44 -14.97 -10.07
N HIS A 136 7.03 -16.13 -10.30
CA HIS A 136 8.24 -16.59 -9.63
C HIS A 136 8.12 -16.73 -8.10
N ASP A 137 9.21 -17.17 -7.50
CA ASP A 137 9.32 -17.43 -6.06
C ASP A 137 10.06 -16.27 -5.31
N ARG A 138 10.20 -15.09 -5.94
CA ARG A 138 11.06 -14.00 -5.45
C ARG A 138 10.35 -12.66 -5.43
N THR A 139 10.80 -11.81 -4.49
CA THR A 139 10.43 -10.40 -4.46
C THR A 139 11.64 -9.53 -4.13
N LYS A 140 11.73 -8.36 -4.73
CA LYS A 140 12.70 -7.34 -4.35
C LYS A 140 12.07 -6.40 -3.33
N VAL A 141 12.66 -6.34 -2.16
CA VAL A 141 12.30 -5.42 -1.09
C VAL A 141 13.24 -4.22 -1.14
N VAL A 142 12.69 -3.03 -1.24
CA VAL A 142 13.44 -1.77 -1.14
C VAL A 142 13.09 -1.10 0.18
N MET A 143 14.09 -0.75 0.95
CA MET A 143 13.95 -0.03 2.21
C MET A 143 14.37 1.42 2.04
N GLN A 144 13.58 2.32 2.58
CA GLN A 144 13.89 3.75 2.64
C GLN A 144 13.70 4.22 4.07
N LYS A 145 14.71 4.90 4.60
CA LYS A 145 14.57 5.58 5.88
C LYS A 145 13.52 6.65 5.79
N SER A 146 12.63 6.70 6.75
CA SER A 146 11.58 7.72 6.82
C SER A 146 11.62 8.39 8.17
N CYS A 147 11.76 9.70 8.17
CA CYS A 147 11.72 10.50 9.39
C CYS A 147 10.31 10.42 10.01
N PRO A 148 10.18 10.46 11.33
CA PRO A 148 8.89 10.61 11.97
C PRO A 148 8.23 11.90 11.49
N TYR A 149 6.91 11.82 11.23
CA TYR A 149 6.14 12.99 10.83
C TYR A 149 6.10 14.02 11.97
N ASP A 150 6.59 15.24 11.69
CA ASP A 150 6.41 16.39 12.58
C ASP A 150 5.72 17.51 11.80
N ILE A 151 4.50 17.86 12.21
CA ILE A 151 3.72 18.96 11.61
C ILE A 151 4.47 20.29 11.66
N ASN A 152 5.36 20.48 12.64
CA ASN A 152 6.11 21.74 12.80
C ASN A 152 7.12 21.97 11.67
N GLU A 153 7.57 20.90 11.00
CA GLU A 153 8.46 21.01 9.82
C GLU A 153 7.74 21.63 8.61
N PHE A 154 6.42 21.62 8.62
CA PHE A 154 5.58 22.21 7.57
C PHE A 154 5.11 23.62 7.92
N THR A 155 5.58 24.20 9.03
CA THR A 155 5.21 25.52 9.49
C THR A 155 6.35 26.52 9.28
N GLY A 156 6.01 27.80 9.08
CA GLY A 156 6.97 28.88 8.88
C GLY A 156 6.82 29.55 7.52
N TRP A 157 7.92 30.10 7.01
CA TRP A 157 7.96 30.76 5.72
C TRP A 157 8.33 29.78 4.63
N CYS A 158 7.51 29.66 3.60
CA CYS A 158 7.81 28.83 2.44
C CYS A 158 7.59 29.58 1.12
N VAL A 159 8.35 29.19 0.10
CA VAL A 159 8.18 29.69 -1.26
C VAL A 159 7.23 28.76 -2.01
N VAL A 160 6.11 29.31 -2.44
CA VAL A 160 5.14 28.60 -3.26
C VAL A 160 5.25 29.04 -4.70
N THR A 161 5.32 28.07 -5.61
CA THR A 161 5.26 28.31 -7.05
C THR A 161 3.88 27.92 -7.55
N SER A 162 3.09 28.91 -7.94
CA SER A 162 1.78 28.71 -8.55
C SER A 162 1.91 28.79 -10.08
N THR A 163 1.60 27.68 -10.77
CA THR A 163 1.61 27.64 -12.24
C THR A 163 0.17 27.67 -12.74
N PHE A 164 -0.19 28.73 -13.43
CA PHE A 164 -1.50 28.89 -14.05
C PHE A 164 -1.42 28.37 -15.49
N LEU A 165 -2.08 27.23 -15.74
CA LEU A 165 -2.24 26.69 -17.08
C LEU A 165 -3.48 27.31 -17.70
N ASN A 166 -3.31 28.09 -18.75
CA ASN A 166 -4.41 28.75 -19.42
C ASN A 166 -4.83 27.93 -20.65
N SER A 167 -6.05 27.43 -20.61
CA SER A 167 -6.63 26.63 -21.72
C SER A 167 -7.16 27.49 -22.86
N TYR A 168 -7.07 28.84 -22.75
CA TYR A 168 -7.56 29.75 -23.77
C TYR A 168 -6.48 30.06 -24.80
N PRO A 169 -6.79 30.00 -26.12
CA PRO A 169 -5.84 30.38 -27.18
C PRO A 169 -5.37 31.81 -27.00
N GLY A 170 -4.05 32.04 -27.05
CA GLY A 170 -3.43 33.36 -26.97
C GLY A 170 -3.11 33.85 -25.56
N VAL A 171 -3.35 33.05 -24.54
CA VAL A 171 -2.97 33.40 -23.14
C VAL A 171 -1.80 32.51 -22.73
N GLU A 172 -0.68 33.14 -22.36
CA GLU A 172 0.53 32.44 -21.94
C GLU A 172 0.35 31.83 -20.54
N ASN A 173 0.92 30.65 -20.35
CA ASN A 173 1.06 30.04 -19.04
C ASN A 173 1.99 30.91 -18.18
N LYS A 174 1.56 31.22 -16.96
CA LYS A 174 2.35 32.02 -16.01
C LYS A 174 2.68 31.21 -14.77
N SER A 175 3.92 31.34 -14.34
CA SER A 175 4.37 30.83 -13.05
C SER A 175 4.73 32.01 -12.16
N ILE A 176 4.16 32.04 -10.95
CA ILE A 176 4.39 33.09 -9.97
C ILE A 176 4.94 32.45 -8.71
N GLN A 177 6.04 32.99 -8.22
CA GLN A 177 6.59 32.60 -6.91
C GLN A 177 6.19 33.63 -5.85
N ARG A 178 5.77 33.13 -4.72
CA ARG A 178 5.38 33.94 -3.57
C ARG A 178 5.95 33.34 -2.29
N LEU A 179 6.34 34.21 -1.38
CA LEU A 179 6.66 33.82 -0.03
C LEU A 179 5.36 33.89 0.79
N ILE A 180 4.97 32.76 1.35
CA ILE A 180 3.77 32.65 2.20
C ILE A 180 4.16 32.13 3.58
N ARG A 181 3.31 32.39 4.57
CA ARG A 181 3.42 31.82 5.90
C ARG A 181 2.51 30.62 6.02
N THR A 182 3.02 29.57 6.64
CA THR A 182 2.23 28.41 7.04
C THR A 182 2.26 28.27 8.56
N GLU A 183 1.15 27.86 9.14
CA GLU A 183 1.07 27.57 10.57
C GLU A 183 0.16 26.36 10.83
N LYS A 184 0.35 25.74 12.00
CA LYS A 184 -0.46 24.61 12.43
C LYS A 184 -1.91 25.04 12.65
N HIS A 185 -2.86 24.23 12.19
CA HIS A 185 -4.28 24.48 12.48
C HIS A 185 -4.54 24.39 14.00
N PRO A 186 -5.31 25.33 14.58
CA PRO A 186 -5.44 25.43 16.04
C PRO A 186 -6.21 24.29 16.68
N THR A 187 -7.09 23.61 15.94
CA THR A 187 -7.99 22.55 16.46
C THR A 187 -7.85 21.21 15.75
N GLU A 188 -7.39 21.21 14.49
CA GLU A 188 -7.30 19.97 13.71
C GLU A 188 -5.87 19.44 13.72
N GLU A 189 -5.73 18.17 14.07
CA GLU A 189 -4.44 17.46 13.98
C GLU A 189 -4.05 17.25 12.51
N ASN A 190 -2.75 17.30 12.23
CA ASN A 190 -2.18 17.07 10.90
C ASN A 190 -2.69 18.00 9.78
N MET A 191 -3.16 19.18 10.16
CA MET A 191 -3.62 20.21 9.24
C MET A 191 -2.80 21.50 9.43
N ILE A 192 -2.45 22.15 8.32
CA ILE A 192 -1.77 23.45 8.30
C ILE A 192 -2.63 24.48 7.62
N ILE A 193 -2.48 25.74 8.02
CA ILE A 193 -3.06 26.90 7.37
C ILE A 193 -1.99 27.52 6.47
N LEU A 194 -2.31 27.73 5.21
CA LEU A 194 -1.48 28.45 4.25
C LEU A 194 -2.05 29.88 4.12
N HIS A 195 -1.35 30.85 4.69
CA HIS A 195 -1.77 32.24 4.64
C HIS A 195 -1.43 32.87 3.28
N ASP A 196 -2.34 33.69 2.77
CA ASP A 196 -2.16 34.43 1.52
C ASP A 196 -1.82 33.53 0.31
N TRP A 197 -2.43 32.34 0.24
CA TRP A 197 -2.10 31.30 -0.76
C TRP A 197 -2.07 31.81 -2.20
N LEU A 198 -3.16 32.43 -2.67
CA LEU A 198 -3.27 32.98 -4.03
C LEU A 198 -3.15 34.52 -4.06
N PHE A 199 -3.74 35.17 -3.09
CA PHE A 199 -3.74 36.65 -2.92
C PHE A 199 -3.87 36.99 -1.45
N SER A 200 -3.58 38.26 -1.11
CA SER A 200 -3.64 38.73 0.27
C SER A 200 -5.03 38.53 0.90
N GLY A 201 -5.06 37.92 2.10
CA GLY A 201 -6.27 37.63 2.84
C GLY A 201 -7.01 36.35 2.41
N TYR A 202 -6.41 35.52 1.54
CA TYR A 202 -6.98 34.23 1.16
C TYR A 202 -6.18 33.08 1.79
N ASP A 203 -6.70 32.55 2.88
CA ASP A 203 -6.13 31.43 3.62
C ASP A 203 -6.76 30.11 3.20
N VAL A 204 -5.97 29.02 3.19
CA VAL A 204 -6.38 27.67 2.84
C VAL A 204 -5.91 26.70 3.91
N THR A 205 -6.75 25.73 4.24
CA THR A 205 -6.45 24.63 5.17
C THR A 205 -6.45 23.31 4.46
#